data_4a39eaed44e44c8d46f2491c14f1503a
#
_entry.id   4a39eaed44e44c8d46f2491c14f1503a
#
_cell.length_a   1.000
_cell.length_b   1.000
_cell.length_c   1.000
_cell.angle_alpha   90.00
_cell.angle_beta   90.00
_cell.angle_gamma   90.00
#
_symmetry.space_group_name_H-M   'P 1'
#
loop_
_entity.id
_entity.type
_entity.pdbx_description
1 polymer ?
#
loop_
_entity_poly.entity_id
_entity_poly.type
_entity_poly.pdbx_seq_one_letter_code
_entity_poly.pdbx_strand_id
1 'polypeptide(L)'
;MIKKILTAFLLLPTLLCAQINTERVMTIARNALYFEDYVLSIQYFNQVINAKPYLYEPYFFRGLAKINLDDFQGAEADCNAAIQRNPFVVGAYQIRGLARIRQNNYDGAIEDYKTALKYDPENLVLWHNLSLCHMQKEDYDAAKEDLGKLLKIAPRYTRAYLMRGEVSLKQKDTIQALNDFETAIDMDRYDPDGWSARAIVRLQQGKYTDAESDLDQA
;
A
#
# COMPACT_ATOMS: atom_id res chain seq x y z
N MET A 1 -64.37 -37.80 -35.83
CA MET A 1 -63.05 -37.98 -35.36
C MET A 1 -62.49 -36.64 -34.95
N ILE A 2 -62.54 -36.28 -33.67
CA ILE A 2 -62.09 -35.01 -33.14
C ILE A 2 -60.69 -35.28 -32.51
N LYS A 3 -59.65 -34.78 -33.13
CA LYS A 3 -58.29 -34.85 -32.58
C LYS A 3 -58.18 -33.85 -31.40
N LYS A 4 -58.06 -34.32 -30.18
CA LYS A 4 -57.70 -33.52 -29.01
C LYS A 4 -56.21 -33.19 -29.12
N ILE A 5 -55.89 -31.92 -29.35
CA ILE A 5 -54.54 -31.40 -29.23
C ILE A 5 -54.31 -31.12 -27.75
N LEU A 6 -53.45 -31.96 -27.14
CA LEU A 6 -53.01 -31.80 -25.76
C LEU A 6 -51.85 -30.81 -25.76
N THR A 7 -52.10 -29.54 -25.48
CA THR A 7 -51.06 -28.55 -25.25
C THR A 7 -50.45 -28.78 -23.89
N ALA A 8 -49.29 -29.45 -23.86
CA ALA A 8 -48.48 -29.54 -22.68
C ALA A 8 -47.86 -28.15 -22.39
N PHE A 9 -48.41 -27.46 -21.40
CA PHE A 9 -47.78 -26.30 -20.81
C PHE A 9 -46.53 -26.82 -20.03
N LEU A 10 -45.36 -26.71 -20.64
CA LEU A 10 -44.08 -26.80 -19.93
C LEU A 10 -44.00 -25.61 -18.96
N LEU A 11 -44.40 -25.81 -17.73
CA LEU A 11 -44.02 -24.96 -16.61
C LEU A 11 -42.49 -25.05 -16.43
N LEU A 12 -41.77 -24.18 -17.11
CA LEU A 12 -40.42 -23.87 -16.75
C LEU A 12 -40.46 -23.36 -15.29
N PRO A 13 -39.80 -24.01 -14.33
CA PRO A 13 -39.61 -23.43 -13.04
C PRO A 13 -38.79 -22.18 -13.27
N THR A 14 -39.41 -21.01 -13.22
CA THR A 14 -38.70 -19.77 -13.01
C THR A 14 -38.01 -19.93 -11.66
N LEU A 15 -36.74 -20.34 -11.69
CA LEU A 15 -35.84 -20.17 -10.59
C LEU A 15 -35.82 -18.66 -10.31
N LEU A 16 -36.67 -18.23 -9.38
CA LEU A 16 -36.56 -16.95 -8.72
C LEU A 16 -35.23 -17.03 -7.93
N CYS A 17 -34.11 -16.89 -8.63
CA CYS A 17 -32.86 -16.56 -7.99
C CYS A 17 -33.16 -15.26 -7.27
N ALA A 18 -33.31 -15.32 -5.96
CA ALA A 18 -33.47 -14.16 -5.13
C ALA A 18 -32.30 -13.25 -5.48
N GLN A 19 -32.59 -12.17 -6.21
CA GLN A 19 -31.54 -11.27 -6.72
C GLN A 19 -30.84 -10.70 -5.50
N ILE A 20 -29.61 -11.16 -5.27
CA ILE A 20 -28.82 -10.72 -4.12
C ILE A 20 -28.74 -9.20 -4.18
N ASN A 21 -29.17 -8.55 -3.11
CA ASN A 21 -28.96 -7.10 -2.97
C ASN A 21 -27.48 -6.83 -2.80
N THR A 22 -26.79 -6.68 -3.93
CA THR A 22 -25.35 -6.50 -4.00
C THR A 22 -24.86 -5.26 -3.24
N GLU A 23 -25.67 -4.20 -3.11
CA GLU A 23 -25.32 -3.01 -2.34
C GLU A 23 -25.26 -3.31 -0.84
N ARG A 24 -26.26 -4.03 -0.34
CA ARG A 24 -26.28 -4.46 1.05
C ARG A 24 -25.12 -5.42 1.36
N VAL A 25 -24.87 -6.39 0.48
CA VAL A 25 -23.75 -7.33 0.64
C VAL A 25 -22.40 -6.59 0.61
N MET A 26 -22.24 -5.61 -0.30
CA MET A 26 -21.06 -4.76 -0.36
C MET A 26 -20.84 -3.95 0.91
N THR A 27 -21.92 -3.43 1.51
CA THR A 27 -21.85 -2.71 2.78
C THR A 27 -21.42 -3.63 3.92
N ILE A 28 -21.98 -4.85 4.01
CA ILE A 28 -21.57 -5.85 5.01
C ILE A 28 -20.09 -6.22 4.82
N ALA A 29 -19.65 -6.43 3.58
CA ALA A 29 -18.27 -6.76 3.27
C ALA A 29 -17.29 -5.65 3.72
N ARG A 30 -17.64 -4.38 3.45
CA ARG A 30 -16.81 -3.23 3.89
C ARG A 30 -16.80 -3.07 5.42
N ASN A 31 -17.92 -3.31 6.08
CA ASN A 31 -17.99 -3.28 7.55
C ASN A 31 -17.12 -4.39 8.15
N ALA A 32 -17.20 -5.62 7.62
CA ALA A 32 -16.31 -6.70 8.06
C ALA A 32 -14.84 -6.34 7.86
N LEU A 33 -14.47 -5.72 6.72
CA LEU A 33 -13.13 -5.22 6.46
C LEU A 33 -12.70 -4.14 7.47
N TYR A 34 -13.57 -3.20 7.78
CA TYR A 34 -13.32 -2.12 8.75
C TYR A 34 -13.08 -2.66 10.17
N PHE A 35 -13.82 -3.71 10.56
CA PHE A 35 -13.64 -4.40 11.85
C PHE A 35 -12.58 -5.51 11.80
N GLU A 36 -11.75 -5.52 10.76
CA GLU A 36 -10.63 -6.46 10.57
C GLU A 36 -11.03 -7.94 10.47
N ASP A 37 -12.32 -8.24 10.24
CA ASP A 37 -12.76 -9.59 9.89
C ASP A 37 -12.53 -9.83 8.40
N TYR A 38 -11.26 -10.00 8.04
CA TYR A 38 -10.82 -10.14 6.66
C TYR A 38 -11.40 -11.38 5.97
N VAL A 39 -11.54 -12.49 6.69
CA VAL A 39 -12.09 -13.73 6.16
C VAL A 39 -13.55 -13.55 5.77
N LEU A 40 -14.35 -13.00 6.66
CA LEU A 40 -15.77 -12.72 6.41
C LEU A 40 -15.94 -11.70 5.27
N SER A 41 -15.09 -10.65 5.26
CA SER A 41 -15.09 -9.63 4.22
C SER A 41 -14.85 -10.25 2.85
N ILE A 42 -13.86 -11.15 2.71
CA ILE A 42 -13.57 -11.86 1.46
C ILE A 42 -14.77 -12.70 1.01
N GLN A 43 -15.43 -13.40 1.93
CA GLN A 43 -16.61 -14.20 1.60
C GLN A 43 -17.75 -13.35 0.98
N TYR A 44 -18.01 -12.18 1.56
CA TYR A 44 -19.03 -11.27 1.03
C TYR A 44 -18.60 -10.59 -0.27
N PHE A 45 -17.32 -10.20 -0.43
CA PHE A 45 -16.83 -9.70 -1.72
C PHE A 45 -16.93 -10.76 -2.81
N ASN A 46 -16.69 -12.04 -2.51
CA ASN A 46 -16.91 -13.14 -3.45
C ASN A 46 -18.38 -13.21 -3.94
N GLN A 47 -19.34 -13.01 -3.05
CA GLN A 47 -20.76 -12.97 -3.42
C GLN A 47 -21.07 -11.80 -4.37
N VAL A 48 -20.49 -10.62 -4.11
CA VAL A 48 -20.65 -9.44 -4.97
C VAL A 48 -20.03 -9.69 -6.34
N ILE A 49 -18.81 -10.23 -6.37
CA ILE A 49 -18.08 -10.55 -7.60
C ILE A 49 -18.84 -11.55 -8.46
N ASN A 50 -19.40 -12.61 -7.84
CA ASN A 50 -20.19 -13.61 -8.54
C ASN A 50 -21.46 -13.01 -9.16
N ALA A 51 -22.10 -12.06 -8.47
CA ALA A 51 -23.32 -11.40 -8.94
C ALA A 51 -23.03 -10.29 -9.97
N LYS A 52 -21.95 -9.53 -9.79
CA LYS A 52 -21.57 -8.36 -10.60
C LYS A 52 -20.06 -8.35 -10.89
N PRO A 53 -19.56 -9.25 -11.74
CA PRO A 53 -18.11 -9.40 -12.00
C PRO A 53 -17.45 -8.21 -12.71
N TYR A 54 -18.25 -7.26 -13.21
CA TYR A 54 -17.77 -6.07 -13.91
C TYR A 54 -17.42 -4.90 -12.98
N LEU A 55 -17.82 -4.94 -11.71
CA LEU A 55 -17.48 -3.92 -10.71
C LEU A 55 -16.01 -4.06 -10.33
N TYR A 56 -15.29 -2.93 -10.19
CA TYR A 56 -13.89 -2.94 -9.75
C TYR A 56 -13.77 -2.98 -8.21
N GLU A 57 -14.70 -2.33 -7.51
CA GLU A 57 -14.65 -2.13 -6.06
C GLU A 57 -14.52 -3.43 -5.26
N PRO A 58 -15.29 -4.49 -5.52
CA PRO A 58 -15.18 -5.69 -4.70
C PRO A 58 -13.84 -6.41 -4.89
N TYR A 59 -13.22 -6.31 -6.07
CA TYR A 59 -11.86 -6.82 -6.27
C TYR A 59 -10.85 -5.98 -5.50
N PHE A 60 -10.93 -4.65 -5.59
CA PHE A 60 -10.06 -3.75 -4.85
C PHE A 60 -10.10 -4.00 -3.34
N PHE A 61 -11.29 -4.03 -2.74
CA PHE A 61 -11.45 -4.26 -1.32
C PHE A 61 -11.09 -5.71 -0.90
N ARG A 62 -11.32 -6.70 -1.76
CA ARG A 62 -10.87 -8.07 -1.49
C ARG A 62 -9.34 -8.18 -1.54
N GLY A 63 -8.70 -7.48 -2.46
CA GLY A 63 -7.24 -7.34 -2.50
C GLY A 63 -6.69 -6.72 -1.22
N LEU A 64 -7.36 -5.66 -0.70
CA LEU A 64 -7.01 -5.06 0.60
C LEU A 64 -7.20 -6.03 1.77
N ALA A 65 -8.25 -6.85 1.79
CA ALA A 65 -8.44 -7.87 2.80
C ALA A 65 -7.35 -8.95 2.74
N LYS A 66 -7.01 -9.40 1.53
CA LYS A 66 -5.99 -10.44 1.31
C LYS A 66 -4.59 -10.00 1.73
N ILE A 67 -4.20 -8.74 1.50
CA ILE A 67 -2.87 -8.27 1.90
C ILE A 67 -2.71 -8.28 3.42
N ASN A 68 -3.80 -8.04 4.18
CA ASN A 68 -3.79 -8.13 5.64
C ASN A 68 -3.78 -9.58 6.15
N LEU A 69 -4.03 -10.57 5.29
CA LEU A 69 -3.90 -12.00 5.57
C LEU A 69 -2.61 -12.59 4.96
N ASP A 70 -1.67 -11.74 4.53
CA ASP A 70 -0.42 -12.12 3.86
C ASP A 70 -0.60 -12.93 2.56
N ASP A 71 -1.82 -12.93 1.97
CA ASP A 71 -2.06 -13.48 0.63
C ASP A 71 -1.65 -12.46 -0.45
N PHE A 72 -0.34 -12.27 -0.61
CA PHE A 72 0.21 -11.26 -1.52
C PHE A 72 -0.08 -11.58 -2.99
N GLN A 73 -0.07 -12.85 -3.37
CA GLN A 73 -0.38 -13.28 -4.74
C GLN A 73 -1.86 -13.06 -5.05
N GLY A 74 -2.74 -13.43 -4.14
CA GLY A 74 -4.17 -13.19 -4.29
C GLY A 74 -4.53 -11.71 -4.26
N ALA A 75 -3.83 -10.89 -3.49
CA ALA A 75 -3.99 -9.43 -3.47
C ALA A 75 -3.57 -8.80 -4.81
N GLU A 76 -2.42 -9.22 -5.36
CA GLU A 76 -1.95 -8.77 -6.67
C GLU A 76 -2.94 -9.14 -7.79
N ALA A 77 -3.45 -10.38 -7.80
CA ALA A 77 -4.45 -10.82 -8.77
C ALA A 77 -5.74 -10.00 -8.71
N ASP A 78 -6.22 -9.71 -7.50
CA ASP A 78 -7.42 -8.90 -7.30
C ASP A 78 -7.21 -7.44 -7.71
N CYS A 79 -6.05 -6.84 -7.38
CA CYS A 79 -5.71 -5.51 -7.84
C CYS A 79 -5.58 -5.43 -9.37
N ASN A 80 -5.01 -6.45 -10.02
CA ASN A 80 -5.00 -6.55 -11.48
C ASN A 80 -6.41 -6.54 -12.05
N ALA A 81 -7.33 -7.32 -11.47
CA ALA A 81 -8.72 -7.35 -11.89
C ALA A 81 -9.45 -6.01 -11.67
N ALA A 82 -9.15 -5.30 -10.58
CA ALA A 82 -9.68 -3.98 -10.30
C ALA A 82 -9.18 -2.92 -11.31
N ILE A 83 -7.87 -2.89 -11.56
CA ILE A 83 -7.22 -1.95 -12.49
C ILE A 83 -7.70 -2.17 -13.93
N GLN A 84 -7.89 -3.43 -14.34
CA GLN A 84 -8.43 -3.75 -15.68
C GLN A 84 -9.84 -3.17 -15.88
N ARG A 85 -10.63 -3.08 -14.83
CA ARG A 85 -12.02 -2.53 -14.87
C ARG A 85 -12.05 -1.02 -14.70
N ASN A 86 -11.16 -0.49 -13.87
CA ASN A 86 -11.01 0.95 -13.67
C ASN A 86 -9.52 1.29 -13.45
N PRO A 87 -8.83 1.82 -14.48
CA PRO A 87 -7.40 2.12 -14.40
C PRO A 87 -7.07 3.37 -13.57
N PHE A 88 -8.08 4.09 -13.07
CA PHE A 88 -7.88 5.32 -12.29
C PHE A 88 -7.91 5.11 -10.77
N VAL A 89 -8.00 3.87 -10.31
CA VAL A 89 -8.06 3.53 -8.88
C VAL A 89 -6.67 3.54 -8.28
N VAL A 90 -6.24 4.70 -7.76
CA VAL A 90 -4.93 4.91 -7.12
C VAL A 90 -4.65 3.84 -6.05
N GLY A 91 -5.62 3.55 -5.18
CA GLY A 91 -5.48 2.55 -4.12
C GLY A 91 -5.19 1.14 -4.63
N ALA A 92 -5.66 0.76 -5.83
CA ALA A 92 -5.37 -0.56 -6.39
C ALA A 92 -3.90 -0.70 -6.82
N TYR A 93 -3.29 0.35 -7.36
CA TYR A 93 -1.86 0.38 -7.62
C TYR A 93 -1.06 0.38 -6.32
N GLN A 94 -1.50 1.14 -5.31
CA GLN A 94 -0.85 1.18 -4.00
C GLN A 94 -0.81 -0.21 -3.34
N ILE A 95 -1.94 -0.93 -3.31
CA ILE A 95 -2.01 -2.28 -2.73
C ILE A 95 -1.21 -3.28 -3.56
N ARG A 96 -1.28 -3.20 -4.90
CA ARG A 96 -0.50 -4.08 -5.78
C ARG A 96 0.99 -3.85 -5.61
N GLY A 97 1.43 -2.59 -5.53
CA GLY A 97 2.81 -2.24 -5.24
C GLY A 97 3.28 -2.80 -3.90
N LEU A 98 2.46 -2.68 -2.84
CA LEU A 98 2.76 -3.26 -1.54
C LEU A 98 2.85 -4.79 -1.61
N ALA A 99 1.92 -5.46 -2.28
CA ALA A 99 1.96 -6.91 -2.49
C ALA A 99 3.24 -7.34 -3.23
N ARG A 100 3.67 -6.56 -4.22
CA ARG A 100 4.91 -6.79 -4.97
C ARG A 100 6.16 -6.60 -4.13
N ILE A 101 6.21 -5.59 -3.25
CA ILE A 101 7.30 -5.43 -2.28
C ILE A 101 7.43 -6.68 -1.41
N ARG A 102 6.33 -7.20 -0.88
CA ARG A 102 6.31 -8.42 -0.06
C ARG A 102 6.76 -9.67 -0.81
N GLN A 103 6.70 -9.64 -2.14
CA GLN A 103 7.22 -10.66 -3.05
C GLN A 103 8.62 -10.36 -3.59
N ASN A 104 9.30 -9.32 -3.08
CA ASN A 104 10.59 -8.80 -3.55
C ASN A 104 10.60 -8.32 -5.03
N ASN A 105 9.42 -8.06 -5.60
CA ASN A 105 9.29 -7.50 -6.94
C ASN A 105 9.29 -5.97 -6.87
N TYR A 106 10.46 -5.40 -6.57
CA TYR A 106 10.62 -3.94 -6.41
C TYR A 106 10.41 -3.18 -7.72
N ASP A 107 10.80 -3.74 -8.87
CA ASP A 107 10.58 -3.09 -10.17
C ASP A 107 9.10 -2.92 -10.48
N GLY A 108 8.31 -3.98 -10.31
CA GLY A 108 6.87 -3.90 -10.49
C GLY A 108 6.18 -2.95 -9.49
N ALA A 109 6.68 -2.87 -8.25
CA ALA A 109 6.17 -1.93 -7.25
C ALA A 109 6.48 -0.46 -7.65
N ILE A 110 7.69 -0.18 -8.15
CA ILE A 110 8.08 1.15 -8.65
C ILE A 110 7.17 1.60 -9.79
N GLU A 111 6.86 0.72 -10.75
CA GLU A 111 5.93 1.02 -11.86
C GLU A 111 4.53 1.37 -11.34
N ASP A 112 4.04 0.62 -10.35
CA ASP A 112 2.75 0.86 -9.73
C ASP A 112 2.69 2.21 -9.03
N TYR A 113 3.68 2.51 -8.17
CA TYR A 113 3.73 3.79 -7.45
C TYR A 113 3.91 4.97 -8.39
N LYS A 114 4.77 4.86 -9.41
CA LYS A 114 4.91 5.90 -10.45
C LYS A 114 3.61 6.11 -11.22
N THR A 115 2.85 5.05 -11.48
CA THR A 115 1.54 5.16 -12.14
C THR A 115 0.50 5.80 -11.23
N ALA A 116 0.45 5.41 -9.97
CA ALA A 116 -0.45 6.00 -8.98
C ALA A 116 -0.18 7.50 -8.78
N LEU A 117 1.10 7.90 -8.74
CA LEU A 117 1.52 9.30 -8.59
C LEU A 117 1.16 10.20 -9.79
N LYS A 118 0.86 9.65 -10.98
CA LYS A 118 0.30 10.43 -12.08
C LYS A 118 -1.12 10.92 -11.80
N TYR A 119 -1.86 10.18 -10.97
CA TYR A 119 -3.25 10.51 -10.60
C TYR A 119 -3.34 11.22 -9.25
N ASP A 120 -2.41 10.95 -8.34
CA ASP A 120 -2.35 11.55 -7.01
C ASP A 120 -0.90 11.95 -6.66
N PRO A 121 -0.39 13.07 -7.24
CA PRO A 121 1.02 13.46 -7.13
C PRO A 121 1.43 13.93 -5.74
N GLU A 122 0.48 14.26 -4.86
CA GLU A 122 0.74 14.74 -3.50
C GLU A 122 0.61 13.64 -2.44
N ASN A 123 0.39 12.40 -2.85
CA ASN A 123 0.22 11.26 -1.93
C ASN A 123 1.53 10.88 -1.25
N LEU A 124 1.62 11.20 0.03
CA LEU A 124 2.83 10.97 0.83
C LEU A 124 3.19 9.48 0.95
N VAL A 125 2.17 8.61 1.04
CA VAL A 125 2.38 7.16 1.16
C VAL A 125 2.99 6.58 -0.11
N LEU A 126 2.58 7.08 -1.27
CA LEU A 126 3.15 6.64 -2.55
C LEU A 126 4.63 7.06 -2.69
N TRP A 127 4.95 8.33 -2.37
CA TRP A 127 6.34 8.80 -2.36
C TRP A 127 7.21 8.05 -1.36
N HIS A 128 6.70 7.82 -0.15
CA HIS A 128 7.38 7.03 0.88
C HIS A 128 7.71 5.61 0.39
N ASN A 129 6.71 4.89 -0.13
CA ASN A 129 6.89 3.52 -0.60
C ASN A 129 7.78 3.44 -1.86
N LEU A 130 7.69 4.43 -2.76
CA LEU A 130 8.56 4.52 -3.92
C LEU A 130 10.02 4.69 -3.51
N SER A 131 10.29 5.59 -2.56
CA SER A 131 11.65 5.78 -2.04
C SER A 131 12.19 4.52 -1.36
N LEU A 132 11.36 3.80 -0.60
CA LEU A 132 11.73 2.50 -0.02
C LEU A 132 12.12 1.48 -1.10
N CYS A 133 11.37 1.41 -2.20
CA CYS A 133 11.70 0.51 -3.31
C CYS A 133 13.05 0.85 -3.94
N HIS A 134 13.32 2.15 -4.17
CA HIS A 134 14.62 2.58 -4.69
C HIS A 134 15.77 2.29 -3.70
N MET A 135 15.54 2.48 -2.38
CA MET A 135 16.52 2.10 -1.35
C MET A 135 16.83 0.60 -1.36
N GLN A 136 15.82 -0.26 -1.48
CA GLN A 136 16.00 -1.72 -1.56
C GLN A 136 16.75 -2.16 -2.81
N LYS A 137 16.63 -1.39 -3.89
CA LYS A 137 17.39 -1.60 -5.13
C LYS A 137 18.77 -0.94 -5.11
N GLU A 138 19.15 -0.30 -4.02
CA GLU A 138 20.38 0.49 -3.89
C GLU A 138 20.49 1.65 -4.90
N ASP A 139 19.36 2.07 -5.49
CA ASP A 139 19.27 3.26 -6.32
C ASP A 139 19.10 4.50 -5.42
N TYR A 140 20.20 4.85 -4.76
CA TYR A 140 20.21 5.89 -3.74
C TYR A 140 19.93 7.29 -4.31
N ASP A 141 20.28 7.55 -5.56
CA ASP A 141 20.01 8.83 -6.21
C ASP A 141 18.49 9.01 -6.43
N ALA A 142 17.82 8.00 -6.95
CA ALA A 142 16.38 8.02 -7.11
C ALA A 142 15.65 8.09 -5.75
N ALA A 143 16.11 7.34 -4.75
CA ALA A 143 15.55 7.40 -3.40
C ALA A 143 15.64 8.80 -2.80
N LYS A 144 16.79 9.46 -2.93
CA LYS A 144 17.03 10.83 -2.44
C LYS A 144 16.14 11.86 -3.16
N GLU A 145 15.94 11.68 -4.47
CA GLU A 145 15.02 12.52 -5.27
C GLU A 145 13.57 12.39 -4.79
N ASP A 146 13.09 11.15 -4.60
CA ASP A 146 11.73 10.87 -4.14
C ASP A 146 11.46 11.43 -2.74
N LEU A 147 12.41 11.22 -1.81
CA LEU A 147 12.37 11.80 -0.46
C LEU A 147 12.39 13.34 -0.50
N GLY A 148 13.14 13.92 -1.44
CA GLY A 148 13.12 15.36 -1.67
C GLY A 148 11.76 15.88 -2.15
N LYS A 149 11.05 15.13 -2.99
CA LYS A 149 9.67 15.45 -3.42
C LYS A 149 8.70 15.33 -2.26
N LEU A 150 8.80 14.25 -1.49
CA LEU A 150 7.98 14.03 -0.29
C LEU A 150 8.15 15.20 0.70
N LEU A 151 9.38 15.60 0.99
CA LEU A 151 9.68 16.69 1.93
C LEU A 151 9.26 18.08 1.42
N LYS A 152 9.15 18.29 0.10
CA LYS A 152 8.54 19.50 -0.46
C LYS A 152 7.04 19.57 -0.20
N ILE A 153 6.35 18.42 -0.25
CA ILE A 153 4.90 18.32 0.01
C ILE A 153 4.65 18.38 1.52
N ALA A 154 5.43 17.64 2.30
CA ALA A 154 5.29 17.51 3.75
C ALA A 154 6.61 17.81 4.47
N PRO A 155 6.96 19.10 4.69
CA PRO A 155 8.23 19.48 5.32
C PRO A 155 8.41 19.01 6.77
N ARG A 156 7.33 18.55 7.42
CA ARG A 156 7.34 18.04 8.80
C ARG A 156 7.22 16.51 8.89
N TYR A 157 7.43 15.81 7.80
CA TYR A 157 7.39 14.35 7.79
C TYR A 157 8.74 13.79 8.26
N THR A 158 8.90 13.65 9.57
CA THR A 158 10.15 13.28 10.27
C THR A 158 10.80 12.02 9.69
N ARG A 159 9.98 11.00 9.39
CA ARG A 159 10.47 9.73 8.81
C ARG A 159 11.22 9.91 7.49
N ALA A 160 10.86 10.88 6.65
CA ALA A 160 11.56 11.13 5.40
C ALA A 160 12.96 11.73 5.60
N TYR A 161 13.17 12.52 6.64
CA TYR A 161 14.52 12.98 7.01
C TYR A 161 15.38 11.81 7.45
N LEU A 162 14.86 10.93 8.31
CA LEU A 162 15.58 9.73 8.74
C LEU A 162 15.98 8.88 7.53
N MET A 163 15.06 8.59 6.64
CA MET A 163 15.34 7.81 5.42
C MET A 163 16.35 8.51 4.51
N ARG A 164 16.26 9.83 4.34
CA ARG A 164 17.21 10.57 3.49
C ARG A 164 18.59 10.62 4.11
N GLY A 165 18.68 10.72 5.43
CA GLY A 165 19.93 10.59 6.18
C GLY A 165 20.57 9.20 6.01
N GLU A 166 19.78 8.12 6.09
CA GLU A 166 20.25 6.76 5.82
C GLU A 166 20.79 6.61 4.39
N VAL A 167 20.05 7.12 3.40
CA VAL A 167 20.49 7.13 1.99
C VAL A 167 21.79 7.91 1.84
N SER A 168 21.90 9.07 2.49
CA SER A 168 23.12 9.90 2.45
C SER A 168 24.32 9.17 3.06
N LEU A 169 24.13 8.39 4.14
CA LEU A 169 25.20 7.53 4.69
C LEU A 169 25.65 6.47 3.70
N LYS A 170 24.72 5.82 2.99
CA LYS A 170 25.06 4.84 1.95
C LYS A 170 25.88 5.47 0.82
N GLN A 171 25.63 6.74 0.51
CA GLN A 171 26.39 7.55 -0.45
C GLN A 171 27.68 8.17 0.16
N LYS A 172 28.00 7.89 1.43
CA LYS A 172 29.14 8.47 2.18
C LYS A 172 29.03 9.99 2.37
N ASP A 173 27.85 10.57 2.22
CA ASP A 173 27.56 11.97 2.52
C ASP A 173 27.17 12.13 3.99
N THR A 174 28.18 12.01 4.85
CA THR A 174 27.99 12.06 6.31
C THR A 174 27.46 13.41 6.79
N ILE A 175 27.80 14.50 6.08
CA ILE A 175 27.35 15.85 6.45
C ILE A 175 25.84 15.97 6.27
N GLN A 176 25.33 15.57 5.10
CA GLN A 176 23.88 15.60 4.85
C GLN A 176 23.13 14.66 5.79
N ALA A 177 23.71 13.48 6.08
CA ALA A 177 23.08 12.52 7.00
C ALA A 177 22.91 13.12 8.40
N LEU A 178 23.95 13.73 8.96
CA LEU A 178 23.89 14.38 10.28
C LEU A 178 22.86 15.51 10.31
N ASN A 179 22.81 16.36 9.28
CA ASN A 179 21.84 17.43 9.17
C ASN A 179 20.40 16.91 9.15
N ASP A 180 20.16 15.82 8.45
CA ASP A 180 18.84 15.20 8.37
C ASP A 180 18.42 14.57 9.70
N PHE A 181 19.32 13.87 10.38
CA PHE A 181 19.04 13.29 11.70
C PHE A 181 18.83 14.38 12.76
N GLU A 182 19.62 15.46 12.73
CA GLU A 182 19.41 16.58 13.62
C GLU A 182 18.05 17.26 13.39
N THR A 183 17.67 17.44 12.13
CA THR A 183 16.34 17.94 11.76
C THR A 183 15.23 17.04 12.29
N ALA A 184 15.37 15.72 12.19
CA ALA A 184 14.41 14.76 12.72
C ALA A 184 14.29 14.87 14.26
N ILE A 185 15.42 14.96 14.98
CA ILE A 185 15.47 15.15 16.44
C ILE A 185 14.79 16.46 16.85
N ASP A 186 15.06 17.56 16.14
CA ASP A 186 14.46 18.86 16.44
C ASP A 186 12.94 18.87 16.24
N MET A 187 12.42 18.06 15.30
CA MET A 187 10.99 17.90 15.07
C MET A 187 10.30 17.04 16.10
N ASP A 188 10.94 15.97 16.53
CA ASP A 188 10.43 15.07 17.57
C ASP A 188 11.58 14.54 18.43
N ARG A 189 11.75 15.17 19.61
CA ARG A 189 12.81 14.80 20.56
C ARG A 189 12.51 13.52 21.33
N TYR A 190 11.29 13.03 21.27
CA TYR A 190 10.87 11.81 21.96
C TYR A 190 10.93 10.59 21.04
N ASP A 191 11.19 10.78 19.74
CA ASP A 191 11.42 9.67 18.82
C ASP A 191 12.87 9.19 18.92
N PRO A 192 13.13 7.95 19.38
CA PRO A 192 14.48 7.41 19.56
C PRO A 192 15.24 7.23 18.25
N ASP A 193 14.52 7.13 17.11
CA ASP A 193 15.14 6.79 15.81
C ASP A 193 16.17 7.85 15.39
N GLY A 194 15.88 9.13 15.58
CA GLY A 194 16.80 10.22 15.21
C GLY A 194 18.09 10.22 16.06
N TRP A 195 17.96 10.05 17.36
CA TRP A 195 19.08 9.96 18.27
C TRP A 195 19.96 8.75 17.97
N SER A 196 19.36 7.57 17.84
CA SER A 196 20.06 6.33 17.51
C SER A 196 20.81 6.43 16.18
N ALA A 197 20.16 7.00 15.15
CA ALA A 197 20.80 7.18 13.83
C ALA A 197 22.01 8.14 13.92
N ARG A 198 21.90 9.26 14.65
CA ARG A 198 23.02 10.19 14.84
C ARG A 198 24.13 9.58 15.67
N ALA A 199 23.82 8.82 16.72
CA ALA A 199 24.80 8.10 17.54
C ALA A 199 25.67 7.14 16.69
N ILE A 200 25.04 6.38 15.78
CA ILE A 200 25.76 5.47 14.88
C ILE A 200 26.83 6.24 14.06
N VAL A 201 26.47 7.40 13.52
CA VAL A 201 27.40 8.21 12.75
C VAL A 201 28.54 8.73 13.63
N ARG A 202 28.24 9.19 14.86
CA ARG A 202 29.22 9.67 15.82
C ARG A 202 30.21 8.58 16.24
N LEU A 203 29.73 7.35 16.45
CA LEU A 203 30.57 6.17 16.69
C LEU A 203 31.55 5.92 15.54
N GLN A 204 31.06 5.98 14.30
CA GLN A 204 31.92 5.81 13.11
C GLN A 204 32.97 6.91 12.98
N GLN A 205 32.73 8.11 13.53
CA GLN A 205 33.65 9.22 13.58
C GLN A 205 34.61 9.15 14.78
N GLY A 206 34.48 8.17 15.70
CA GLY A 206 35.26 8.07 16.92
C GLY A 206 34.85 9.06 18.00
N LYS A 207 33.67 9.70 17.88
CA LYS A 207 33.10 10.65 18.83
C LYS A 207 32.28 9.92 19.92
N TYR A 208 32.97 9.13 20.72
CA TYR A 208 32.32 8.20 21.65
C TYR A 208 31.46 8.89 22.70
N THR A 209 31.92 9.97 23.31
CA THR A 209 31.17 10.72 24.34
C THR A 209 29.89 11.33 23.77
N ASP A 210 29.96 11.89 22.55
CA ASP A 210 28.80 12.45 21.90
C ASP A 210 27.78 11.37 21.51
N ALA A 211 28.27 10.19 21.09
CA ALA A 211 27.42 9.06 20.76
C ALA A 211 26.71 8.47 22.00
N GLU A 212 27.44 8.36 23.13
CA GLU A 212 26.86 7.95 24.41
C GLU A 212 25.73 8.90 24.85
N SER A 213 25.97 10.20 24.74
CA SER A 213 24.95 11.20 25.05
C SER A 213 23.71 11.09 24.16
N ASP A 214 23.85 10.75 22.88
CA ASP A 214 22.71 10.51 22.01
C ASP A 214 21.96 9.23 22.38
N LEU A 215 22.67 8.16 22.72
CA LEU A 215 22.04 6.89 23.13
C LEU A 215 21.30 7.01 24.46
N ASP A 216 21.73 7.90 25.36
CA ASP A 216 21.03 8.19 26.61
C ASP A 216 19.71 8.94 26.38
N GLN A 217 19.53 9.56 25.20
CA GLN A 217 18.28 10.24 24.81
C GLN A 217 17.36 9.35 23.98
N ALA A 218 17.88 8.25 23.41
CA ALA A 218 17.12 7.31 22.58
C ALA A 218 16.34 6.30 23.45
#